data_4fd507615ce8dca8771e066e8a12d2c7
#
_entry.id   4fd507615ce8dca8771e066e8a12d2c7
#
_cell.length_a   1.000
_cell.length_b   1.000
_cell.length_c   1.000
_cell.angle_alpha   90.00
_cell.angle_beta   90.00
_cell.angle_gamma   90.00
#
_symmetry.space_group_name_H-M   'P 1'
#
loop_
_entity.id
_entity.type
_entity.pdbx_description
1 polymer ?
#
loop_
_entity_poly.entity_id
_entity_poly.type
_entity_poly.pdbx_seq_one_letter_code
_entity_poly.pdbx_strand_id
1 'polypeptide(L)'
;KINMELTGSEILVQCLREQGVDTVFGYPGGCILNVYDALYKHSDEITHILTSHEQGASHAADGYARATGKVGVCMATSGPGATNLVTGIATAYMDSIPIIAITCNVAVSLLGRDSFQEIDIAGVTMPITKHNFIVKDVNKLADTVRRAFKIAKEGRPGPVLIDITKDVTANKAEYERK
;
A
#
# COMPACT_ATOMS: atom_id res chain seq x y z
N LYS A 1 11.22 11.04 22.52
CA LYS A 1 10.15 10.83 21.54
C LYS A 1 9.96 12.14 20.79
N ILE A 2 10.22 12.15 19.49
CA ILE A 2 10.01 13.34 18.67
C ILE A 2 8.67 13.11 17.95
N ASN A 3 7.64 13.82 18.38
CA ASN A 3 6.39 13.88 17.66
C ASN A 3 6.58 14.86 16.48
N MET A 4 6.23 14.43 15.29
CA MET A 4 6.28 15.25 14.07
C MET A 4 4.89 15.33 13.47
N GLU A 5 4.47 16.51 13.05
CA GLU A 5 3.27 16.65 12.23
C GLU A 5 3.63 16.38 10.77
N LEU A 6 3.10 15.30 10.21
CA LEU A 6 3.39 14.84 8.84
C LEU A 6 2.10 14.65 8.04
N THR A 7 2.20 14.76 6.72
CA THR A 7 1.11 14.34 5.82
C THR A 7 0.94 12.82 5.84
N GLY A 8 -0.26 12.33 5.49
CA GLY A 8 -0.49 10.88 5.42
C GLY A 8 0.47 10.17 4.48
N SER A 9 0.82 10.78 3.34
CA SER A 9 1.81 10.19 2.42
C SER A 9 3.21 10.10 3.05
N GLU A 10 3.63 11.11 3.82
CA GLU A 10 4.89 11.07 4.56
C GLU A 10 4.85 10.04 5.69
N ILE A 11 3.73 9.95 6.43
CA ILE A 11 3.51 8.91 7.46
C ILE A 11 3.63 7.51 6.85
N LEU A 12 3.02 7.27 5.70
CA LEU A 12 3.14 5.99 4.98
C LEU A 12 4.60 5.64 4.69
N VAL A 13 5.36 6.58 4.12
CA VAL A 13 6.79 6.35 3.81
C VAL A 13 7.58 6.07 5.09
N GLN A 14 7.36 6.82 6.16
CA GLN A 14 8.03 6.57 7.45
C GLN A 14 7.68 5.19 8.01
N CYS A 15 6.42 4.77 7.92
CA CYS A 15 6.01 3.43 8.36
C CYS A 15 6.66 2.32 7.52
N LEU A 16 6.80 2.50 6.21
CA LEU A 16 7.52 1.56 5.35
C LEU A 16 8.98 1.42 5.79
N ARG A 17 9.64 2.54 6.10
CA ARG A 17 11.01 2.55 6.63
C ARG A 17 11.11 1.82 7.98
N GLU A 18 10.15 2.03 8.89
CA GLU A 18 10.08 1.30 10.16
C GLU A 18 10.02 -0.22 9.96
N GLN A 19 9.31 -0.65 8.91
CA GLN A 19 9.16 -2.07 8.59
C GLN A 19 10.35 -2.65 7.80
N GLY A 20 11.40 -1.86 7.57
CA GLY A 20 12.59 -2.29 6.84
C GLY A 20 12.40 -2.42 5.34
N VAL A 21 11.40 -1.75 4.77
CA VAL A 21 11.17 -1.70 3.33
C VAL A 21 12.23 -0.84 2.68
N ASP A 22 12.96 -1.41 1.73
CA ASP A 22 13.98 -0.76 0.92
C ASP A 22 13.60 -0.63 -0.56
N THR A 23 12.60 -1.38 -0.99
CA THR A 23 12.17 -1.44 -2.40
C THR A 23 10.66 -1.55 -2.49
N VAL A 24 10.07 -0.74 -3.37
CA VAL A 24 8.64 -0.80 -3.71
C VAL A 24 8.47 -0.86 -5.22
N PHE A 25 7.43 -1.55 -5.68
CA PHE A 25 7.10 -1.72 -7.10
C PHE A 25 5.76 -1.08 -7.39
N GLY A 26 5.63 -0.35 -8.48
CA GLY A 26 4.35 0.27 -8.78
C GLY A 26 4.30 1.06 -10.08
N TYR A 27 3.12 1.62 -10.32
CA TYR A 27 2.83 2.51 -11.42
C TYR A 27 2.01 3.69 -10.91
N PRO A 28 2.37 4.96 -11.22
CA PRO A 28 1.68 6.14 -10.72
C PRO A 28 0.31 6.33 -11.38
N GLY A 29 -0.55 7.07 -10.68
CA GLY A 29 -1.87 7.50 -11.18
C GLY A 29 -2.47 8.57 -10.26
N GLY A 30 -3.58 9.16 -10.66
CA GLY A 30 -4.12 10.38 -10.05
C GLY A 30 -4.36 10.35 -8.55
N CYS A 31 -4.81 9.23 -7.99
CA CYS A 31 -5.10 9.11 -6.56
C CYS A 31 -3.86 8.84 -5.69
N ILE A 32 -2.75 8.36 -6.28
CA ILE A 32 -1.54 8.00 -5.54
C ILE A 32 -0.39 9.02 -5.67
N LEU A 33 -0.58 10.11 -6.39
CA LEU A 33 0.50 11.07 -6.66
C LEU A 33 1.14 11.64 -5.40
N ASN A 34 0.37 11.91 -4.34
CA ASN A 34 0.93 12.40 -3.08
C ASN A 34 1.90 11.40 -2.45
N VAL A 35 1.62 10.10 -2.56
CA VAL A 35 2.50 9.04 -2.08
C VAL A 35 3.78 8.99 -2.93
N TYR A 36 3.66 9.13 -4.24
CA TYR A 36 4.81 9.17 -5.14
C TYR A 36 5.71 10.38 -4.90
N ASP A 37 5.13 11.55 -4.59
CA ASP A 37 5.90 12.74 -4.21
C ASP A 37 6.69 12.50 -2.91
N ALA A 38 6.07 11.87 -1.91
CA ALA A 38 6.74 11.49 -0.68
C ALA A 38 7.86 10.45 -0.91
N LEU A 39 7.63 9.45 -1.76
CA LEU A 39 8.66 8.47 -2.14
C LEU A 39 9.84 9.13 -2.85
N TYR A 40 9.57 10.07 -3.74
CA TYR A 40 10.63 10.81 -4.43
C TYR A 40 11.55 11.56 -3.46
N LYS A 41 10.97 12.19 -2.43
CA LYS A 41 11.72 12.90 -1.37
C LYS A 41 12.59 11.95 -0.52
N HIS A 42 12.29 10.66 -0.50
CA HIS A 42 13.00 9.62 0.22
C HIS A 42 13.64 8.58 -0.71
N SER A 43 13.95 8.97 -1.94
CA SER A 43 14.54 8.07 -2.96
C SER A 43 15.94 7.56 -2.63
N ASP A 44 16.62 8.18 -1.69
CA ASP A 44 17.88 7.71 -1.11
C ASP A 44 17.71 6.55 -0.10
N GLU A 45 16.50 6.34 0.39
CA GLU A 45 16.20 5.33 1.42
C GLU A 45 15.30 4.20 0.91
N ILE A 46 14.36 4.50 0.01
CA ILE A 46 13.47 3.52 -0.61
C ILE A 46 13.58 3.63 -2.13
N THR A 47 14.01 2.56 -2.76
CA THR A 47 14.04 2.45 -4.21
C THR A 47 12.64 2.14 -4.75
N HIS A 48 12.12 3.00 -5.61
CA HIS A 48 10.91 2.70 -6.38
C HIS A 48 11.27 2.11 -7.73
N ILE A 49 10.72 0.96 -8.05
CA ILE A 49 10.86 0.32 -9.36
C ILE A 49 9.55 0.51 -10.13
N LEU A 50 9.64 1.31 -11.18
CA LEU A 50 8.52 1.56 -12.09
C LEU A 50 8.28 0.32 -12.95
N THR A 51 7.05 -0.17 -12.95
CA THR A 51 6.60 -1.22 -13.86
C THR A 51 5.73 -0.62 -14.97
N SER A 52 5.71 -1.25 -16.14
CA SER A 52 4.87 -0.80 -17.25
C SER A 52 3.38 -1.16 -17.06
N HIS A 53 3.09 -2.05 -16.13
CA HIS A 53 1.75 -2.53 -15.79
C HIS A 53 1.73 -2.94 -14.32
N GLU A 54 0.65 -2.65 -13.60
CA GLU A 54 0.55 -2.92 -12.17
C GLU A 54 0.59 -4.42 -11.84
N GLN A 55 0.15 -5.29 -12.75
CA GLN A 55 0.31 -6.74 -12.61
C GLN A 55 1.80 -7.10 -12.46
N GLY A 56 2.66 -6.47 -13.24
CA GLY A 56 4.11 -6.63 -13.09
C GLY A 56 4.61 -6.20 -11.71
N ALA A 57 4.02 -5.15 -11.13
CA ALA A 57 4.37 -4.69 -9.80
C ALA A 57 3.99 -5.71 -8.71
N SER A 58 2.80 -6.27 -8.75
CA SER A 58 2.39 -7.30 -7.78
C SER A 58 3.17 -8.59 -7.91
N HIS A 59 3.48 -9.04 -9.13
CA HIS A 59 4.38 -10.17 -9.35
C HIS A 59 5.81 -9.89 -8.90
N ALA A 60 6.32 -8.67 -9.12
CA ALA A 60 7.65 -8.29 -8.65
C ALA A 60 7.73 -8.29 -7.11
N ALA A 61 6.71 -7.77 -6.43
CA ALA A 61 6.63 -7.82 -4.96
C ALA A 61 6.61 -9.26 -4.43
N ASP A 62 5.84 -10.14 -5.08
CA ASP A 62 5.81 -11.57 -4.77
C ASP A 62 7.20 -12.21 -4.96
N GLY A 63 7.83 -11.98 -6.10
CA GLY A 63 9.19 -12.48 -6.38
C GLY A 63 10.23 -11.95 -5.41
N TYR A 64 10.15 -10.66 -5.06
CA TYR A 64 11.03 -10.05 -4.08
C TYR A 64 10.90 -10.71 -2.69
N ALA A 65 9.68 -10.95 -2.24
CA ALA A 65 9.44 -11.61 -0.97
C ALA A 65 9.99 -13.04 -0.95
N ARG A 66 9.82 -13.79 -2.02
CA ARG A 66 10.38 -15.14 -2.18
C ARG A 66 11.90 -15.15 -2.14
N ALA A 67 12.53 -14.21 -2.85
CA ALA A 67 13.99 -14.16 -2.99
C ALA A 67 14.69 -13.65 -1.73
N THR A 68 14.08 -12.72 -1.01
CA THR A 68 14.73 -12.02 0.12
C THR A 68 14.27 -12.48 1.49
N GLY A 69 13.12 -13.14 1.59
CA GLY A 69 12.47 -13.45 2.86
C GLY A 69 11.84 -12.22 3.55
N LYS A 70 11.86 -11.05 2.90
CA LYS A 70 11.21 -9.82 3.39
C LYS A 70 9.77 -9.73 2.87
N VAL A 71 8.98 -8.84 3.45
CA VAL A 71 7.66 -8.49 2.91
C VAL A 71 7.83 -7.68 1.62
N GLY A 72 7.22 -8.14 0.53
CA GLY A 72 7.19 -7.40 -0.73
C GLY A 72 6.13 -6.30 -0.70
N VAL A 73 6.38 -5.17 -1.33
CA VAL A 73 5.45 -4.04 -1.37
C VAL A 73 5.18 -3.62 -2.81
N CYS A 74 3.91 -3.56 -3.19
CA CYS A 74 3.47 -2.99 -4.46
C CYS A 74 2.45 -1.88 -4.26
N MET A 75 2.39 -0.96 -5.21
CA MET A 75 1.54 0.23 -5.14
C MET A 75 0.81 0.47 -6.46
N ALA A 76 -0.44 0.89 -6.37
CA ALA A 76 -1.23 1.29 -7.52
C ALA A 76 -2.25 2.39 -7.17
N THR A 77 -2.68 3.12 -8.19
CA THR A 77 -3.80 4.06 -8.08
C THR A 77 -5.14 3.33 -7.99
N SER A 78 -6.23 4.06 -7.87
CA SER A 78 -7.60 3.53 -7.81
C SER A 78 -8.04 2.89 -9.13
N GLY A 79 -9.19 2.22 -9.08
CA GLY A 79 -9.86 1.67 -10.26
C GLY A 79 -9.04 0.63 -11.00
N PRO A 80 -8.75 0.84 -12.30
CA PRO A 80 -8.02 -0.13 -13.11
C PRO A 80 -6.59 -0.37 -12.60
N GLY A 81 -5.95 0.62 -11.97
CA GLY A 81 -4.64 0.43 -11.35
C GLY A 81 -4.69 -0.60 -10.22
N ALA A 82 -5.66 -0.47 -9.33
CA ALA A 82 -5.86 -1.40 -8.23
C ALA A 82 -6.25 -2.80 -8.72
N THR A 83 -7.19 -2.92 -9.67
CA THR A 83 -7.61 -4.23 -10.21
C THR A 83 -6.50 -4.96 -10.94
N ASN A 84 -5.56 -4.25 -11.54
CA ASN A 84 -4.41 -4.85 -12.20
C ASN A 84 -3.43 -5.53 -11.22
N LEU A 85 -3.52 -5.28 -9.91
CA LEU A 85 -2.73 -5.99 -8.91
C LEU A 85 -3.26 -7.38 -8.58
N VAL A 86 -4.50 -7.69 -8.92
CA VAL A 86 -5.25 -8.88 -8.43
C VAL A 86 -4.54 -10.19 -8.74
N THR A 87 -4.02 -10.38 -9.94
CA THR A 87 -3.35 -11.63 -10.32
C THR A 87 -2.15 -11.93 -9.43
N GLY A 88 -1.28 -10.96 -9.20
CA GLY A 88 -0.11 -11.14 -8.34
C GLY A 88 -0.49 -11.32 -6.86
N ILE A 89 -1.51 -10.61 -6.38
CA ILE A 89 -2.06 -10.81 -5.03
C ILE A 89 -2.57 -12.24 -4.86
N ALA A 90 -3.36 -12.75 -5.83
CA ALA A 90 -3.88 -14.11 -5.80
C ALA A 90 -2.75 -15.15 -5.80
N THR A 91 -1.71 -14.95 -6.60
CA THR A 91 -0.52 -15.81 -6.64
C THR A 91 0.16 -15.86 -5.28
N ALA A 92 0.39 -14.71 -4.66
CA ALA A 92 0.99 -14.62 -3.33
C ALA A 92 0.11 -15.29 -2.25
N TYR A 93 -1.21 -15.13 -2.34
CA TYR A 93 -2.15 -15.77 -1.42
C TYR A 93 -2.07 -17.30 -1.50
N MET A 94 -2.11 -17.86 -2.70
CA MET A 94 -2.05 -19.31 -2.91
C MET A 94 -0.75 -19.94 -2.37
N ASP A 95 0.37 -19.24 -2.54
CA ASP A 95 1.70 -19.72 -2.15
C ASP A 95 2.15 -19.24 -0.76
N SER A 96 1.29 -18.55 -0.02
CA SER A 96 1.59 -18.06 1.33
C SER A 96 2.76 -17.08 1.37
N ILE A 97 2.81 -16.15 0.42
CA ILE A 97 3.87 -15.15 0.30
C ILE A 97 3.42 -13.83 0.94
N PRO A 98 4.19 -13.28 1.90
CA PRO A 98 3.82 -12.03 2.55
C PRO A 98 4.10 -10.84 1.62
N ILE A 99 3.05 -10.20 1.14
CA ILE A 99 3.12 -8.92 0.42
C ILE A 99 2.14 -7.91 1.01
N ILE A 100 2.46 -6.64 0.87
CA ILE A 100 1.58 -5.51 1.14
C ILE A 100 1.24 -4.86 -0.19
N ALA A 101 -0.04 -4.85 -0.54
CA ALA A 101 -0.55 -4.10 -1.68
C ALA A 101 -1.17 -2.79 -1.18
N ILE A 102 -0.61 -1.67 -1.62
CA ILE A 102 -1.07 -0.33 -1.27
C ILE A 102 -1.80 0.24 -2.46
N THR A 103 -3.07 0.57 -2.28
CA THR A 103 -3.88 1.27 -3.27
C THR A 103 -4.35 2.61 -2.71
N CYS A 104 -4.51 3.59 -3.57
CA CYS A 104 -5.09 4.87 -3.18
C CYS A 104 -6.40 5.07 -3.91
N ASN A 105 -7.46 5.32 -3.14
CA ASN A 105 -8.80 5.51 -3.64
C ASN A 105 -9.16 7.00 -3.74
N VAL A 106 -10.32 7.29 -4.33
CA VAL A 106 -10.89 8.64 -4.35
C VAL A 106 -11.08 9.18 -2.92
N ALA A 107 -11.28 10.49 -2.78
CA ALA A 107 -11.55 11.10 -1.48
C ALA A 107 -12.81 10.52 -0.82
N VAL A 108 -12.86 10.50 0.51
CA VAL A 108 -13.99 9.93 1.29
C VAL A 108 -15.34 10.47 0.84
N SER A 109 -15.43 11.76 0.48
CA SER A 109 -16.67 12.40 0.00
C SER A 109 -17.20 11.84 -1.34
N LEU A 110 -16.35 11.13 -2.08
CA LEU A 110 -16.66 10.54 -3.41
C LEU A 110 -16.88 9.02 -3.34
N LEU A 111 -16.55 8.39 -2.22
CA LEU A 111 -16.71 6.93 -2.08
C LEU A 111 -18.17 6.52 -2.22
N GLY A 112 -18.41 5.44 -2.98
CA GLY A 112 -19.75 4.88 -3.20
C GLY A 112 -20.63 5.70 -4.14
N ARG A 113 -20.04 6.62 -4.92
CA ARG A 113 -20.78 7.49 -5.87
C ARG A 113 -20.51 7.15 -7.33
N ASP A 114 -19.94 5.97 -7.60
CA ASP A 114 -19.53 5.53 -8.94
C ASP A 114 -18.68 6.60 -9.66
N SER A 115 -17.80 7.24 -8.90
CA SER A 115 -16.93 8.30 -9.40
C SER A 115 -15.86 7.71 -10.33
N PHE A 116 -15.23 8.58 -11.12
CA PHE A 116 -14.21 8.19 -12.09
C PHE A 116 -13.09 7.35 -11.42
N GLN A 117 -12.82 6.17 -11.99
CA GLN A 117 -11.83 5.21 -11.49
C GLN A 117 -12.07 4.74 -10.03
N GLU A 118 -13.28 4.74 -9.56
CA GLU A 118 -13.65 4.12 -8.29
C GLU A 118 -13.95 2.64 -8.46
N ILE A 119 -13.42 1.81 -7.57
CA ILE A 119 -13.78 0.40 -7.43
C ILE A 119 -13.66 -0.03 -5.97
N ASP A 120 -14.51 -0.94 -5.53
CA ASP A 120 -14.36 -1.61 -4.23
C ASP A 120 -13.25 -2.67 -4.29
N ILE A 121 -12.02 -2.20 -4.23
CA ILE A 121 -10.86 -3.10 -4.29
C ILE A 121 -10.75 -3.99 -3.06
N ALA A 122 -11.25 -3.54 -1.90
CA ALA A 122 -11.31 -4.36 -0.70
C ALA A 122 -12.25 -5.56 -0.92
N GLY A 123 -13.44 -5.33 -1.48
CA GLY A 123 -14.36 -6.41 -1.84
C GLY A 123 -13.79 -7.35 -2.89
N VAL A 124 -13.17 -6.82 -3.94
CA VAL A 124 -12.53 -7.62 -5.01
C VAL A 124 -11.40 -8.51 -4.46
N THR A 125 -10.59 -8.01 -3.53
CA THR A 125 -9.43 -8.74 -3.00
C THR A 125 -9.72 -9.54 -1.73
N MET A 126 -10.92 -9.46 -1.17
CA MET A 126 -11.28 -10.14 0.06
C MET A 126 -10.98 -11.65 0.03
N PRO A 127 -11.30 -12.42 -1.01
CA PRO A 127 -11.06 -13.86 -1.06
C PRO A 127 -9.60 -14.24 -1.29
N ILE A 128 -8.74 -13.30 -1.65
CA ILE A 128 -7.32 -13.53 -2.00
C ILE A 128 -6.33 -12.77 -1.10
N THR A 129 -6.80 -12.27 0.04
CA THR A 129 -5.97 -11.60 1.05
C THR A 129 -6.21 -12.19 2.42
N LYS A 130 -5.20 -12.14 3.29
CA LYS A 130 -5.39 -12.47 4.71
C LYS A 130 -6.27 -11.46 5.41
N HIS A 131 -6.09 -10.20 5.05
CA HIS A 131 -6.87 -9.08 5.54
C HIS A 131 -6.77 -7.90 4.58
N ASN A 132 -7.75 -7.01 4.62
CA ASN A 132 -7.69 -5.73 3.91
C ASN A 132 -8.18 -4.60 4.81
N PHE A 133 -7.63 -3.42 4.58
CA PHE A 133 -7.95 -2.21 5.32
C PHE A 133 -8.38 -1.11 4.35
N ILE A 134 -9.37 -0.31 4.75
CA ILE A 134 -9.71 0.95 4.11
C ILE A 134 -9.42 2.06 5.11
N VAL A 135 -8.43 2.90 4.82
CA VAL A 135 -8.02 4.01 5.70
C VAL A 135 -8.71 5.29 5.25
N LYS A 136 -9.61 5.80 6.08
CA LYS A 136 -10.40 7.03 5.87
C LYS A 136 -10.04 8.14 6.86
N ASP A 137 -9.15 7.88 7.80
CA ASP A 137 -8.70 8.79 8.84
C ASP A 137 -7.18 8.72 8.95
N VAL A 138 -6.51 9.85 8.72
CA VAL A 138 -5.03 9.94 8.75
C VAL A 138 -4.45 9.57 10.11
N ASN A 139 -5.17 9.80 11.20
CA ASN A 139 -4.72 9.46 12.54
C ASN A 139 -4.61 7.94 12.77
N LYS A 140 -5.27 7.14 11.94
CA LYS A 140 -5.24 5.67 12.01
C LYS A 140 -4.22 5.04 11.05
N LEU A 141 -3.63 5.83 10.16
CA LEU A 141 -2.80 5.31 9.08
C LEU A 141 -1.58 4.56 9.59
N ALA A 142 -0.80 5.15 10.49
CA ALA A 142 0.44 4.54 10.98
C ALA A 142 0.20 3.18 11.65
N ASP A 143 -0.78 3.10 12.55
CA ASP A 143 -1.09 1.85 13.25
C ASP A 143 -1.68 0.81 12.30
N THR A 144 -2.44 1.22 11.28
CA THR A 144 -2.95 0.33 10.24
C THR A 144 -1.81 -0.29 9.43
N VAL A 145 -0.83 0.51 8.99
CA VAL A 145 0.33 0.00 8.26
C VAL A 145 1.11 -1.01 9.09
N ARG A 146 1.43 -0.67 10.35
CA ARG A 146 2.13 -1.57 11.28
C ARG A 146 1.38 -2.90 11.46
N ARG A 147 0.06 -2.80 11.65
CA ARG A 147 -0.80 -3.98 11.80
C ARG A 147 -0.83 -4.83 10.53
N ALA A 148 -0.88 -4.21 9.36
CA ALA A 148 -0.87 -4.91 8.08
C ALA A 148 0.40 -5.74 7.89
N PHE A 149 1.58 -5.18 8.17
CA PHE A 149 2.86 -5.91 8.12
C PHE A 149 2.92 -7.06 9.13
N LYS A 150 2.39 -6.87 10.32
CA LYS A 150 2.28 -7.92 11.32
C LYS A 150 1.41 -9.07 10.80
N ILE A 151 0.20 -8.78 10.31
CA ILE A 151 -0.73 -9.79 9.78
C ILE A 151 -0.12 -10.54 8.60
N ALA A 152 0.56 -9.85 7.67
CA ALA A 152 1.17 -10.46 6.50
C ALA A 152 2.18 -11.55 6.87
N LYS A 153 2.88 -11.40 8.00
CA LYS A 153 3.93 -12.30 8.47
C LYS A 153 3.45 -13.37 9.46
N GLU A 154 2.42 -13.11 10.24
CA GLU A 154 1.96 -13.98 11.32
C GLU A 154 1.27 -15.25 10.79
N GLY A 155 1.48 -16.35 11.50
CA GLY A 155 0.88 -17.64 11.16
C GLY A 155 1.28 -18.08 9.74
N ARG A 156 0.30 -18.49 8.93
CA ARG A 156 0.52 -18.69 7.50
C ARG A 156 0.69 -17.32 6.84
N PRO A 157 1.86 -17.01 6.28
CA PRO A 157 2.08 -15.71 5.62
C PRO A 157 1.14 -15.51 4.44
N GLY A 158 0.94 -14.26 4.05
CA GLY A 158 0.11 -13.96 2.90
C GLY A 158 -0.08 -12.46 2.66
N PRO A 159 -0.77 -12.10 1.59
CA PRO A 159 -0.99 -10.71 1.20
C PRO A 159 -1.98 -10.00 2.11
N VAL A 160 -1.73 -8.71 2.32
CA VAL A 160 -2.64 -7.75 2.96
C VAL A 160 -2.77 -6.53 2.07
N LEU A 161 -3.99 -6.06 1.87
CA LEU A 161 -4.29 -4.83 1.14
C LEU A 161 -4.49 -3.67 2.10
N ILE A 162 -3.94 -2.51 1.76
CA ILE A 162 -4.23 -1.23 2.43
C ILE A 162 -4.71 -0.26 1.36
N ASP A 163 -6.00 0.04 1.37
CA ASP A 163 -6.61 1.06 0.50
C ASP A 163 -6.72 2.38 1.25
N ILE A 164 -6.11 3.44 0.71
CA ILE A 164 -5.98 4.75 1.37
C ILE A 164 -6.72 5.79 0.52
N THR A 165 -7.65 6.52 1.12
CA THR A 165 -8.33 7.59 0.39
C THR A 165 -7.40 8.77 0.13
N LYS A 166 -7.61 9.47 -0.99
CA LYS A 166 -6.74 10.55 -1.45
C LYS A 166 -6.60 11.69 -0.44
N ASP A 167 -7.67 12.04 0.26
CA ASP A 167 -7.67 13.06 1.31
C ASP A 167 -6.79 12.64 2.52
N VAL A 168 -6.78 11.37 2.91
CA VAL A 168 -5.87 10.85 3.94
C VAL A 168 -4.41 11.06 3.56
N THR A 169 -4.06 10.88 2.29
CA THR A 169 -2.67 11.10 1.83
C THR A 169 -2.21 12.56 1.95
N ALA A 170 -3.14 13.50 1.89
CA ALA A 170 -2.88 14.94 1.97
C ALA A 170 -3.04 15.52 3.38
N ASN A 171 -3.93 14.95 4.19
CA ASN A 171 -4.18 15.40 5.56
C ASN A 171 -2.98 15.14 6.47
N LYS A 172 -2.86 15.94 7.54
CA LYS A 172 -1.77 15.83 8.50
C LYS A 172 -2.22 15.19 9.79
N ALA A 173 -1.29 14.49 10.43
CA ALA A 173 -1.46 13.96 11.78
C ALA A 173 -0.11 13.92 12.51
N GLU A 174 -0.18 13.77 13.82
CA GLU A 174 1.01 13.51 14.62
C GLU A 174 1.54 12.10 14.34
N TYR A 175 2.84 12.00 14.12
CA TYR A 175 3.53 10.75 13.90
C TYR A 175 4.64 10.55 14.93
N GLU A 176 4.66 9.38 15.54
CA GLU A 176 5.73 8.91 16.42
C GLU A 176 6.34 7.64 15.81
N ARG A 177 7.65 7.69 15.57
CA ARG A 177 8.40 6.50 15.13
C ARG A 177 8.48 5.48 16.26
N LYS A 178 8.18 4.22 15.97
CA LYS A 178 8.26 3.09 16.93
C LYS A 178 9.46 2.21 16.63
#